data_d91707190ffbff1ea2bdec2b1fbe6f6b
#
_entry.id   d91707190ffbff1ea2bdec2b1fbe6f6b
#
_cell.length_a   1.000
_cell.length_b   1.000
_cell.length_c   1.000
_cell.angle_alpha   90.00
_cell.angle_beta   90.00
_cell.angle_gamma   90.00
#
_symmetry.space_group_name_H-M   'P 1'
#
loop_
_entity.id
_entity.type
_entity.pdbx_description
1 polymer ?
#
loop_
_entity_poly.entity_id
_entity_poly.type
_entity_poly.pdbx_seq_one_letter_code
_entity_poly.pdbx_strand_id
1 'polypeptide(L)'
;MDGFIGRERELATLTRMLRRTETGGRAGRPGRAVLMRGRRRVGKSRLAEEFIGRADVPHLFFTASAQPTLQADLALFTEAVSSSSLPGARLFREQSPRSWDAALHLMAAALPVDRPSVVVIDEMPYLIANDPGFEGTLQKVYDRELSKRPVLLLCIGSDLAMMEALNEYGRPFHQRATEMVIPPLSPAEVAEMLALPAAEAFDAYLVTGGLPLVLDEWPDGSGVFDYLSDAVTDPTSALLVSGERAMAAEFPPGAMARQVLTAIGSGERSFSLIGRAAGGLPQASLNRALHLLIGKRMVESIVPLSTRPSKEARYLVADPHLRFWLSFLGPHLVEIERGRGDLVLQRIRHSWTAWRGRAIEPVVREALFRLPAGFLPEGTGAVGGYWTRTNDPEIDIVTADRAPVATAITAVGSIKWLESRPFDGRDLNRLLLHRAQLPGASENTPLLAVSRSGAGVDGVTLIGPEDLLTAWR
;
A
#
# COMPACT_ATOMS: atom_id res chain seq x y z
N MET A 1 21.80 -2.12 12.73
CA MET A 1 22.23 -2.31 11.32
C MET A 1 21.47 -1.32 10.46
N ASP A 2 22.16 -0.28 9.96
CA ASP A 2 21.55 0.74 9.05
C ASP A 2 21.42 0.18 7.63
N GLY A 3 20.76 -0.96 7.48
CA GLY A 3 20.55 -1.59 6.18
C GLY A 3 19.17 -1.20 5.62
N PHE A 4 19.13 -0.66 4.41
CA PHE A 4 17.90 -0.53 3.64
C PHE A 4 17.35 -1.93 3.32
N ILE A 5 16.16 -2.25 3.79
CA ILE A 5 15.55 -3.59 3.65
C ILE A 5 14.42 -3.56 2.62
N GLY A 6 14.37 -4.61 1.81
CA GLY A 6 13.35 -4.79 0.79
C GLY A 6 13.51 -3.88 -0.44
N ARG A 7 12.43 -3.73 -1.19
CA ARG A 7 12.36 -2.88 -2.39
C ARG A 7 13.29 -3.27 -3.54
N GLU A 8 13.76 -4.50 -3.58
CA GLU A 8 14.70 -4.95 -4.63
C GLU A 8 14.07 -4.87 -6.03
N ARG A 9 12.77 -5.07 -6.16
CA ARG A 9 12.05 -4.94 -7.44
C ARG A 9 12.00 -3.50 -7.92
N GLU A 10 11.74 -2.57 -7.00
CA GLU A 10 11.69 -1.12 -7.26
C GLU A 10 13.08 -0.60 -7.60
N LEU A 11 14.09 -0.96 -6.83
CA LEU A 11 15.50 -0.59 -7.08
C LEU A 11 15.99 -1.15 -8.41
N ALA A 12 15.72 -2.42 -8.73
CA ALA A 12 16.07 -3.03 -10.00
C ALA A 12 15.37 -2.32 -11.18
N THR A 13 14.13 -1.87 -10.98
CA THR A 13 13.38 -1.13 -11.99
C THR A 13 13.99 0.25 -12.25
N LEU A 14 14.30 1.01 -11.20
CA LEU A 14 14.96 2.31 -11.30
C LEU A 14 16.34 2.19 -11.94
N THR A 15 17.13 1.20 -11.52
CA THR A 15 18.46 0.90 -12.11
C THR A 15 18.35 0.59 -13.61
N ARG A 16 17.39 -0.22 -14.01
CA ARG A 16 17.15 -0.51 -15.43
C ARG A 16 16.73 0.73 -16.22
N MET A 17 15.92 1.62 -15.62
CA MET A 17 15.52 2.88 -16.25
C MET A 17 16.71 3.83 -16.41
N LEU A 18 17.57 3.94 -15.41
CA LEU A 18 18.79 4.75 -15.48
C LEU A 18 19.73 4.24 -16.57
N ARG A 19 20.00 2.94 -16.64
CA ARG A 19 20.83 2.34 -17.71
C ARG A 19 20.28 2.62 -19.12
N ARG A 20 18.96 2.71 -19.27
CA ARG A 20 18.34 3.06 -20.56
C ARG A 20 18.59 4.50 -20.97
N THR A 21 18.99 5.39 -20.06
CA THR A 21 19.41 6.75 -20.40
C THR A 21 20.80 6.78 -21.02
N GLU A 22 21.66 5.77 -20.74
CA GLU A 22 23.01 5.65 -21.33
C GLU A 22 22.97 5.27 -22.82
N THR A 23 22.08 4.36 -23.17
CA THR A 23 22.08 3.72 -24.50
C THR A 23 21.36 4.51 -25.58
N GLY A 24 20.83 5.69 -25.28
CA GLY A 24 20.07 6.52 -26.20
C GLY A 24 18.86 5.76 -26.78
N GLY A 25 17.64 6.07 -26.39
CA GLY A 25 16.45 5.39 -26.94
C GLY A 25 16.41 5.48 -28.47
N ARG A 26 15.64 4.58 -29.13
CA ARG A 26 15.46 4.50 -30.61
C ARG A 26 15.19 5.85 -31.32
N ALA A 27 14.79 6.89 -30.59
CA ALA A 27 14.46 8.23 -31.12
C ALA A 27 15.50 9.31 -30.75
N GLY A 28 16.70 8.96 -30.26
CA GLY A 28 17.72 9.96 -29.84
C GLY A 28 17.32 10.79 -28.60
N ARG A 29 16.39 10.29 -27.81
CA ARG A 29 15.92 10.91 -26.56
C ARG A 29 16.20 9.97 -25.39
N PRO A 30 17.38 10.08 -24.76
CA PRO A 30 17.77 9.22 -23.66
C PRO A 30 17.01 9.53 -22.35
N GLY A 31 16.59 10.77 -22.13
CA GLY A 31 15.93 11.18 -20.90
C GLY A 31 14.64 10.42 -20.61
N ARG A 32 14.45 10.04 -19.34
CA ARG A 32 13.28 9.32 -18.84
C ARG A 32 12.67 10.06 -17.67
N ALA A 33 11.34 9.98 -17.53
CA ALA A 33 10.63 10.48 -16.37
C ALA A 33 9.82 9.36 -15.70
N VAL A 34 9.74 9.43 -14.38
CA VAL A 34 8.96 8.52 -13.54
C VAL A 34 8.06 9.34 -12.61
N LEU A 35 6.78 9.04 -12.59
CA LEU A 35 5.85 9.52 -11.57
C LEU A 35 5.78 8.45 -10.46
N MET A 36 6.48 8.69 -9.36
CA MET A 36 6.53 7.80 -8.22
C MET A 36 5.47 8.23 -7.20
N ARG A 37 4.50 7.37 -6.96
CA ARG A 37 3.41 7.64 -6.04
C ARG A 37 3.22 6.51 -5.04
N GLY A 38 2.63 6.84 -3.92
CA GLY A 38 2.32 5.91 -2.84
C GLY A 38 1.85 6.67 -1.62
N ARG A 39 1.19 6.01 -0.70
CA ARG A 39 0.73 6.64 0.54
C ARG A 39 1.87 7.34 1.28
N ARG A 40 1.52 8.27 2.16
CA ARG A 40 2.51 8.88 3.05
C ARG A 40 3.19 7.80 3.90
N ARG A 41 4.51 7.96 4.14
CA ARG A 41 5.32 7.11 5.03
C ARG A 41 5.58 5.68 4.52
N VAL A 42 5.32 5.37 3.24
CA VAL A 42 5.71 4.07 2.65
C VAL A 42 7.19 4.02 2.22
N GLY A 43 7.97 5.07 2.49
CA GLY A 43 9.41 5.08 2.21
C GLY A 43 9.80 5.50 0.78
N LYS A 44 8.99 6.31 0.08
CA LYS A 44 9.30 6.77 -1.29
C LYS A 44 10.61 7.57 -1.38
N SER A 45 10.76 8.59 -0.52
CA SER A 45 11.95 9.45 -0.48
C SER A 45 13.18 8.63 -0.10
N ARG A 46 13.07 7.75 0.90
CA ARG A 46 14.15 6.85 1.32
C ARG A 46 14.56 5.88 0.20
N LEU A 47 13.60 5.36 -0.58
CA LEU A 47 13.88 4.54 -1.76
C LEU A 47 14.67 5.32 -2.82
N ALA A 48 14.32 6.59 -3.06
CA ALA A 48 15.02 7.43 -4.01
C ALA A 48 16.45 7.77 -3.52
N GLU A 49 16.64 8.04 -2.23
CA GLU A 49 17.96 8.25 -1.61
C GLU A 49 18.83 7.00 -1.73
N GLU A 50 18.30 5.83 -1.38
CA GLU A 50 19.00 4.55 -1.49
C GLU A 50 19.36 4.24 -2.94
N PHE A 51 18.46 4.47 -3.88
CA PHE A 51 18.72 4.31 -5.30
C PHE A 51 19.86 5.20 -5.78
N ILE A 52 19.87 6.49 -5.39
CA ILE A 52 20.93 7.44 -5.73
C ILE A 52 22.26 6.99 -5.14
N GLY A 53 22.28 6.57 -3.86
CA GLY A 53 23.49 6.08 -3.20
C GLY A 53 24.09 4.86 -3.89
N ARG A 54 23.25 3.92 -4.36
CA ARG A 54 23.72 2.74 -5.13
C ARG A 54 24.13 3.05 -6.57
N ALA A 55 23.50 4.07 -7.17
CA ALA A 55 23.77 4.42 -8.58
C ALA A 55 25.09 5.14 -8.78
N ASP A 56 25.59 5.87 -7.79
CA ASP A 56 26.84 6.64 -7.81
C ASP A 56 26.99 7.54 -9.05
N VAL A 57 25.93 8.28 -9.37
CA VAL A 57 25.89 9.22 -10.51
C VAL A 57 25.62 10.65 -10.02
N PRO A 58 25.98 11.68 -10.83
CA PRO A 58 25.59 13.04 -10.52
C PRO A 58 24.08 13.15 -10.31
N HIS A 59 23.70 13.82 -9.24
CA HIS A 59 22.29 13.91 -8.87
C HIS A 59 21.90 15.24 -8.24
N LEU A 60 20.61 15.54 -8.34
CA LEU A 60 19.88 16.54 -7.57
C LEU A 60 18.77 15.84 -6.78
N PHE A 61 18.70 16.12 -5.48
CA PHE A 61 17.53 15.77 -4.66
C PHE A 61 16.91 17.05 -4.11
N PHE A 62 15.72 17.38 -4.57
CA PHE A 62 14.96 18.54 -4.11
C PHE A 62 13.65 18.09 -3.52
N THR A 63 13.37 18.49 -2.28
CA THR A 63 12.09 18.26 -1.61
C THR A 63 11.32 19.57 -1.55
N ALA A 64 10.16 19.60 -2.19
CA ALA A 64 9.25 20.73 -2.10
C ALA A 64 8.59 20.79 -0.73
N SER A 65 8.28 21.98 -0.28
CA SER A 65 7.59 22.19 0.98
C SER A 65 6.27 22.92 0.78
N ALA A 66 5.39 22.84 1.78
CA ALA A 66 4.12 23.55 1.78
C ALA A 66 4.35 25.05 2.04
N GLN A 67 5.22 25.69 1.25
CA GLN A 67 5.51 27.12 1.38
C GLN A 67 4.47 27.95 0.65
N PRO A 68 4.10 29.10 1.21
CA PRO A 68 3.03 29.91 0.62
C PRO A 68 3.47 30.78 -0.56
N THR A 69 4.77 30.79 -0.92
CA THR A 69 5.29 31.73 -1.95
C THR A 69 6.19 31.06 -2.97
N LEU A 70 6.02 31.44 -4.25
CA LEU A 70 6.89 31.04 -5.34
C LEU A 70 8.37 31.36 -5.07
N GLN A 71 8.64 32.50 -4.42
CA GLN A 71 10.01 32.91 -4.12
C GLN A 71 10.69 32.00 -3.12
N ALA A 72 9.95 31.51 -2.10
CA ALA A 72 10.48 30.57 -1.13
C ALA A 72 10.80 29.21 -1.78
N ASP A 73 9.91 28.70 -2.65
CA ASP A 73 10.15 27.45 -3.38
C ASP A 73 11.36 27.56 -4.32
N LEU A 74 11.50 28.68 -5.04
CA LEU A 74 12.66 28.93 -5.92
C LEU A 74 13.97 29.09 -5.13
N ALA A 75 13.93 29.69 -3.93
CA ALA A 75 15.11 29.79 -3.07
C ALA A 75 15.57 28.41 -2.59
N LEU A 76 14.65 27.57 -2.11
CA LEU A 76 14.94 26.21 -1.71
C LEU A 76 15.47 25.35 -2.88
N PHE A 77 14.87 25.48 -4.06
CA PHE A 77 15.33 24.79 -5.26
C PHE A 77 16.75 25.24 -5.65
N THR A 78 17.01 26.55 -5.62
CA THR A 78 18.34 27.12 -5.91
C THR A 78 19.39 26.58 -4.95
N GLU A 79 19.10 26.52 -3.67
CA GLU A 79 19.97 25.95 -2.64
C GLU A 79 20.24 24.46 -2.90
N ALA A 80 19.19 23.68 -3.16
CA ALA A 80 19.30 22.26 -3.46
C ALA A 80 20.20 22.00 -4.68
N VAL A 81 19.99 22.73 -5.78
CA VAL A 81 20.84 22.56 -6.99
C VAL A 81 22.27 23.01 -6.72
N SER A 82 22.49 24.15 -6.06
CA SER A 82 23.83 24.66 -5.77
C SER A 82 24.68 23.75 -4.89
N SER A 83 23.99 22.94 -4.05
CA SER A 83 24.58 21.95 -3.13
C SER A 83 24.66 20.55 -3.74
N SER A 84 24.09 20.34 -4.93
CA SER A 84 24.03 19.03 -5.59
C SER A 84 25.39 18.60 -6.17
N SER A 85 25.49 17.32 -6.54
CA SER A 85 26.64 16.76 -7.24
C SER A 85 26.64 17.00 -8.76
N LEU A 86 25.71 17.81 -9.26
CA LEU A 86 25.63 18.13 -10.68
C LEU A 86 26.86 18.96 -11.12
N PRO A 87 27.44 18.66 -12.31
CA PRO A 87 28.65 19.38 -12.77
C PRO A 87 28.44 20.90 -12.95
N GLY A 88 27.22 21.32 -13.30
CA GLY A 88 26.83 22.70 -13.45
C GLY A 88 26.22 23.37 -12.22
N ALA A 89 26.29 22.76 -11.03
CA ALA A 89 25.72 23.31 -9.80
C ALA A 89 26.13 24.75 -9.49
N ARG A 90 27.37 25.15 -9.89
CA ARG A 90 27.89 26.52 -9.73
C ARG A 90 27.02 27.57 -10.42
N LEU A 91 26.32 27.24 -11.50
CA LEU A 91 25.43 28.18 -12.20
C LEU A 91 24.40 28.80 -11.29
N PHE A 92 23.92 28.05 -10.29
CA PHE A 92 22.94 28.49 -9.32
C PHE A 92 23.54 29.34 -8.18
N ARG A 93 24.86 29.35 -8.03
CA ARG A 93 25.54 30.29 -7.12
C ARG A 93 25.75 31.67 -7.77
N GLU A 94 25.80 31.68 -9.10
CA GLU A 94 26.04 32.91 -9.89
C GLU A 94 24.71 33.54 -10.34
N GLN A 95 23.63 32.76 -10.46
CA GLN A 95 22.35 33.20 -10.98
C GLN A 95 21.22 32.77 -10.02
N SER A 96 20.35 33.71 -9.71
CA SER A 96 19.13 33.45 -8.90
C SER A 96 17.89 33.52 -9.81
N PRO A 97 17.33 32.36 -10.24
CA PRO A 97 16.16 32.34 -11.12
C PRO A 97 14.93 32.91 -10.39
N ARG A 98 14.13 33.69 -11.12
CA ARG A 98 12.92 34.37 -10.60
C ARG A 98 11.63 33.69 -11.03
N SER A 99 11.69 32.59 -11.76
CA SER A 99 10.55 31.81 -12.20
C SER A 99 10.94 30.34 -12.35
N TRP A 100 9.98 29.43 -12.30
CA TRP A 100 10.22 28.02 -12.56
C TRP A 100 10.76 27.76 -13.98
N ASP A 101 10.33 28.55 -14.97
CA ASP A 101 10.85 28.45 -16.33
C ASP A 101 12.37 28.67 -16.37
N ALA A 102 12.84 29.76 -15.75
CA ALA A 102 14.27 30.05 -15.67
C ALA A 102 15.03 29.00 -14.82
N ALA A 103 14.46 28.58 -13.70
CA ALA A 103 15.08 27.61 -12.80
C ALA A 103 15.25 26.23 -13.46
N LEU A 104 14.23 25.74 -14.15
CA LEU A 104 14.28 24.44 -14.81
C LEU A 104 15.18 24.44 -16.06
N HIS A 105 15.23 25.54 -16.83
CA HIS A 105 16.21 25.71 -17.93
C HIS A 105 17.64 25.73 -17.40
N LEU A 106 17.88 26.44 -16.30
CA LEU A 106 19.22 26.51 -15.67
C LEU A 106 19.62 25.14 -15.10
N MET A 107 18.67 24.39 -14.50
CA MET A 107 18.89 23.02 -14.05
C MET A 107 19.24 22.10 -15.23
N ALA A 108 18.52 22.20 -16.35
CA ALA A 108 18.84 21.43 -17.54
C ALA A 108 20.27 21.72 -18.06
N ALA A 109 20.70 22.97 -18.01
CA ALA A 109 22.08 23.34 -18.35
C ALA A 109 23.12 22.79 -17.36
N ALA A 110 22.74 22.58 -16.09
CA ALA A 110 23.63 22.04 -15.06
C ALA A 110 23.85 20.52 -15.17
N LEU A 111 22.99 19.79 -15.91
CA LEU A 111 23.11 18.35 -16.11
C LEU A 111 24.28 17.96 -17.02
N PRO A 112 24.93 16.81 -16.79
CA PRO A 112 25.90 16.26 -17.71
C PRO A 112 25.29 15.90 -19.07
N VAL A 113 26.08 15.93 -20.14
CA VAL A 113 25.67 15.57 -21.50
C VAL A 113 26.13 14.18 -21.93
N ASP A 114 27.16 13.66 -21.28
CA ASP A 114 27.92 12.49 -21.69
C ASP A 114 27.76 11.29 -20.76
N ARG A 115 27.14 11.49 -19.62
CA ARG A 115 26.91 10.43 -18.59
C ARG A 115 25.55 10.54 -17.91
N PRO A 116 25.04 9.45 -17.37
CA PRO A 116 23.75 9.45 -16.64
C PRO A 116 23.74 10.38 -15.44
N SER A 117 22.57 10.89 -15.14
CA SER A 117 22.30 11.68 -13.94
C SER A 117 20.87 11.42 -13.43
N VAL A 118 20.62 11.74 -12.17
CA VAL A 118 19.31 11.62 -11.54
C VAL A 118 18.84 12.98 -11.03
N VAL A 119 17.61 13.32 -11.31
CA VAL A 119 16.93 14.49 -10.73
C VAL A 119 15.69 13.99 -9.97
N VAL A 120 15.63 14.29 -8.69
CA VAL A 120 14.48 13.99 -7.84
C VAL A 120 13.77 15.30 -7.49
N ILE A 121 12.47 15.35 -7.77
CA ILE A 121 11.55 16.38 -7.28
C ILE A 121 10.58 15.66 -6.34
N ASP A 122 10.85 15.73 -5.05
CA ASP A 122 10.05 15.11 -4.01
C ASP A 122 8.95 16.06 -3.53
N GLU A 123 7.79 15.49 -3.18
CA GLU A 123 6.56 16.20 -2.82
C GLU A 123 6.10 17.21 -3.90
N MET A 124 6.21 16.80 -5.18
CA MET A 124 5.77 17.59 -6.34
C MET A 124 4.34 18.15 -6.23
N PRO A 125 3.38 17.48 -5.57
CA PRO A 125 2.04 18.04 -5.34
C PRO A 125 2.03 19.43 -4.71
N TYR A 126 2.99 19.77 -3.82
CA TYR A 126 3.06 21.12 -3.24
C TYR A 126 3.41 22.18 -4.26
N LEU A 127 4.32 21.88 -5.20
CA LEU A 127 4.68 22.82 -6.27
C LEU A 127 3.50 23.14 -7.17
N ILE A 128 2.72 22.12 -7.52
CA ILE A 128 1.53 22.28 -8.37
C ILE A 128 0.42 23.03 -7.64
N ALA A 129 0.28 22.81 -6.33
CA ALA A 129 -0.70 23.54 -5.52
C ALA A 129 -0.32 25.03 -5.38
N ASN A 130 0.98 25.34 -5.24
CA ASN A 130 1.51 26.70 -5.12
C ASN A 130 1.55 27.44 -6.46
N ASP A 131 1.86 26.74 -7.56
CA ASP A 131 1.90 27.27 -8.92
C ASP A 131 1.24 26.30 -9.90
N PRO A 132 -0.04 26.49 -10.27
CA PRO A 132 -0.73 25.66 -11.26
C PRO A 132 -0.06 25.60 -12.63
N GLY A 133 0.82 26.56 -12.96
CA GLY A 133 1.61 26.58 -14.20
C GLY A 133 2.87 25.71 -14.17
N PHE A 134 3.27 25.23 -12.98
CA PHE A 134 4.50 24.45 -12.80
C PHE A 134 4.54 23.19 -13.68
N GLU A 135 3.44 22.42 -13.72
CA GLU A 135 3.35 21.19 -14.51
C GLU A 135 3.60 21.45 -16.01
N GLY A 136 2.97 22.47 -16.58
CA GLY A 136 3.16 22.86 -17.98
C GLY A 136 4.58 23.35 -18.27
N THR A 137 5.18 24.06 -17.32
CA THR A 137 6.55 24.54 -17.41
C THR A 137 7.55 23.37 -17.37
N LEU A 138 7.37 22.43 -16.45
CA LEU A 138 8.19 21.23 -16.35
C LEU A 138 8.07 20.36 -17.62
N GLN A 139 6.83 20.17 -18.14
CA GLN A 139 6.60 19.49 -19.41
C GLN A 139 7.38 20.13 -20.57
N LYS A 140 7.29 21.44 -20.71
CA LYS A 140 7.97 22.18 -21.79
C LYS A 140 9.47 21.97 -21.73
N VAL A 141 10.09 22.09 -20.55
CA VAL A 141 11.54 21.89 -20.37
C VAL A 141 11.91 20.41 -20.56
N TYR A 142 11.08 19.48 -20.09
CA TYR A 142 11.29 18.05 -20.33
C TYR A 142 11.32 17.75 -21.84
N ASP A 143 10.31 18.16 -22.58
CA ASP A 143 10.19 17.85 -24.01
C ASP A 143 11.35 18.49 -24.84
N ARG A 144 11.81 19.67 -24.46
CA ARG A 144 12.80 20.43 -25.24
C ARG A 144 14.25 20.13 -24.86
N GLU A 145 14.50 19.82 -23.58
CA GLU A 145 15.86 19.72 -23.03
C GLU A 145 16.12 18.41 -22.29
N LEU A 146 15.36 18.11 -21.22
CA LEU A 146 15.65 16.98 -20.36
C LEU A 146 15.53 15.64 -21.11
N SER A 147 14.55 15.50 -22.01
CA SER A 147 14.40 14.30 -22.82
C SER A 147 15.61 14.01 -23.73
N LYS A 148 16.43 15.01 -24.02
CA LYS A 148 17.64 14.90 -24.84
C LYS A 148 18.93 14.68 -24.04
N ARG A 149 18.85 14.73 -22.72
CA ARG A 149 19.96 14.50 -21.79
C ARG A 149 19.86 13.07 -21.21
N PRO A 150 20.97 12.43 -20.84
CA PRO A 150 20.97 11.15 -20.17
C PRO A 150 20.53 11.33 -18.69
N VAL A 151 19.26 11.71 -18.46
CA VAL A 151 18.71 12.01 -17.14
C VAL A 151 17.53 11.11 -16.82
N LEU A 152 17.47 10.61 -15.59
CA LEU A 152 16.29 10.01 -14.98
C LEU A 152 15.66 11.03 -14.04
N LEU A 153 14.49 11.57 -14.44
CA LEU A 153 13.68 12.48 -13.64
C LEU A 153 12.69 11.69 -12.80
N LEU A 154 12.80 11.76 -11.49
CA LEU A 154 11.87 11.15 -10.53
C LEU A 154 10.98 12.25 -9.93
N CYS A 155 9.70 12.25 -10.26
CA CYS A 155 8.69 13.11 -9.65
C CYS A 155 7.94 12.31 -8.61
N ILE A 156 8.10 12.65 -7.34
CA ILE A 156 7.55 11.90 -6.20
C ILE A 156 6.40 12.68 -5.57
N GLY A 157 5.34 11.97 -5.17
CA GLY A 157 4.25 12.57 -4.42
C GLY A 157 3.49 11.58 -3.55
N SER A 158 2.96 12.10 -2.45
CA SER A 158 2.15 11.34 -1.50
C SER A 158 0.63 11.52 -1.70
N ASP A 159 0.21 12.53 -2.44
CA ASP A 159 -1.20 12.70 -2.87
C ASP A 159 -1.47 11.81 -4.07
N LEU A 160 -2.13 10.66 -3.80
CA LEU A 160 -2.41 9.66 -4.83
C LEU A 160 -3.29 10.20 -5.95
N ALA A 161 -4.34 10.96 -5.61
CA ALA A 161 -5.30 11.47 -6.59
C ALA A 161 -4.63 12.50 -7.51
N MET A 162 -3.86 13.43 -6.95
CA MET A 162 -3.13 14.41 -7.73
C MET A 162 -2.08 13.74 -8.63
N MET A 163 -1.31 12.80 -8.10
CA MET A 163 -0.28 12.10 -8.88
C MET A 163 -0.88 11.22 -9.99
N GLU A 164 -2.04 10.60 -9.79
CA GLU A 164 -2.77 9.89 -10.84
C GLU A 164 -3.25 10.84 -11.92
N ALA A 165 -3.83 11.98 -11.52
CA ALA A 165 -4.30 13.00 -12.45
C ALA A 165 -3.20 13.52 -13.38
N LEU A 166 -1.93 13.58 -12.96
CA LEU A 166 -0.81 14.03 -13.81
C LEU A 166 -0.62 13.19 -15.08
N ASN A 167 -1.02 11.92 -15.06
CA ASN A 167 -0.91 11.04 -16.23
C ASN A 167 -2.23 10.86 -16.98
N GLU A 168 -3.32 11.54 -16.60
CA GLU A 168 -4.59 11.49 -17.29
C GLU A 168 -4.53 12.17 -18.68
N TYR A 169 -5.45 11.75 -19.54
CA TYR A 169 -5.58 12.34 -20.89
C TYR A 169 -5.82 13.86 -20.82
N GLY A 170 -5.07 14.61 -21.59
CA GLY A 170 -5.16 16.07 -21.61
C GLY A 170 -4.26 16.80 -20.60
N ARG A 171 -3.58 16.07 -19.71
CA ARG A 171 -2.59 16.66 -18.79
C ARG A 171 -1.20 16.75 -19.44
N PRO A 172 -0.37 17.74 -19.02
CA PRO A 172 0.97 17.96 -19.59
C PRO A 172 1.88 16.73 -19.58
N PHE A 173 1.88 15.94 -18.49
CA PHE A 173 2.73 14.75 -18.38
C PHE A 173 2.15 13.46 -18.96
N HIS A 174 0.95 13.51 -19.54
CA HIS A 174 0.35 12.33 -20.18
C HIS A 174 1.33 11.65 -21.17
N GLN A 175 1.54 10.34 -21.02
CA GLN A 175 2.43 9.50 -21.84
C GLN A 175 3.93 9.91 -21.86
N ARG A 176 4.37 10.82 -20.97
CA ARG A 176 5.78 11.23 -20.87
C ARG A 176 6.52 10.53 -19.75
N ALA A 177 5.82 10.17 -18.70
CA ALA A 177 6.40 9.49 -17.56
C ALA A 177 5.88 8.07 -17.40
N THR A 178 6.71 7.19 -16.87
CA THR A 178 6.31 5.87 -16.39
C THR A 178 5.77 6.00 -14.97
N GLU A 179 4.59 5.43 -14.70
CA GLU A 179 4.09 5.38 -13.33
C GLU A 179 4.78 4.30 -12.53
N MET A 180 5.12 4.63 -11.29
CA MET A 180 5.67 3.71 -10.31
C MET A 180 4.92 3.85 -8.99
N VAL A 181 4.14 2.83 -8.66
CA VAL A 181 3.40 2.78 -7.40
C VAL A 181 4.24 2.09 -6.34
N ILE A 182 4.49 2.79 -5.23
CA ILE A 182 5.22 2.24 -4.09
C ILE A 182 4.21 1.78 -3.04
N PRO A 183 4.03 0.45 -2.86
CA PRO A 183 3.16 -0.09 -1.83
C PRO A 183 3.83 0.00 -0.45
N PRO A 184 3.14 -0.26 0.66
CA PRO A 184 3.78 -0.63 1.93
C PRO A 184 4.71 -1.85 1.76
N LEU A 185 5.58 -2.12 2.73
CA LEU A 185 6.38 -3.35 2.75
C LEU A 185 5.47 -4.56 2.80
N SER A 186 5.82 -5.59 2.03
CA SER A 186 5.08 -6.85 1.97
C SER A 186 5.29 -7.69 3.25
N PRO A 187 4.45 -8.70 3.52
CA PRO A 187 4.69 -9.63 4.62
C PRO A 187 6.08 -10.28 4.60
N ALA A 188 6.64 -10.55 3.41
CA ALA A 188 7.99 -11.12 3.29
C ALA A 188 9.08 -10.10 3.69
N GLU A 189 8.94 -8.84 3.26
CA GLU A 189 9.86 -7.77 3.67
C GLU A 189 9.73 -7.46 5.18
N VAL A 190 8.52 -7.56 5.77
CA VAL A 190 8.32 -7.46 7.22
C VAL A 190 9.01 -8.60 7.96
N ALA A 191 8.93 -9.84 7.45
CA ALA A 191 9.63 -10.98 8.03
C ALA A 191 11.15 -10.78 8.03
N GLU A 192 11.70 -10.24 6.95
CA GLU A 192 13.13 -9.92 6.83
C GLU A 192 13.54 -8.78 7.79
N MET A 193 12.77 -7.69 7.80
CA MET A 193 13.07 -6.50 8.59
C MET A 193 13.07 -6.78 10.10
N LEU A 194 12.12 -7.59 10.58
CA LEU A 194 11.94 -7.89 11.99
C LEU A 194 12.59 -9.20 12.43
N ALA A 195 13.24 -9.94 11.51
CA ALA A 195 13.79 -11.28 11.74
C ALA A 195 12.77 -12.24 12.38
N LEU A 196 11.51 -12.21 11.91
CA LEU A 196 10.42 -13.00 12.46
C LEU A 196 10.10 -14.24 11.60
N PRO A 197 9.69 -15.36 12.24
CA PRO A 197 9.09 -16.48 11.53
C PRO A 197 7.84 -16.05 10.74
N ALA A 198 7.52 -16.77 9.67
CA ALA A 198 6.45 -16.39 8.75
C ALA A 198 5.11 -16.09 9.43
N ALA A 199 4.67 -16.95 10.33
CA ALA A 199 3.38 -16.77 11.01
C ALA A 199 3.33 -15.50 11.88
N GLU A 200 4.43 -15.15 12.53
CA GLU A 200 4.57 -13.95 13.35
C GLU A 200 4.74 -12.71 12.50
N ALA A 201 5.41 -12.82 11.36
CA ALA A 201 5.54 -11.75 10.40
C ALA A 201 4.17 -11.33 9.81
N PHE A 202 3.27 -12.28 9.55
CA PHE A 202 1.88 -11.95 9.19
C PHE A 202 1.16 -11.21 10.32
N ASP A 203 1.35 -11.62 11.58
CA ASP A 203 0.75 -10.92 12.73
C ASP A 203 1.29 -9.49 12.85
N ALA A 204 2.62 -9.30 12.69
CA ALA A 204 3.25 -7.98 12.65
C ALA A 204 2.73 -7.14 11.47
N TYR A 205 2.58 -7.73 10.29
CA TYR A 205 2.02 -7.05 9.12
C TYR A 205 0.58 -6.58 9.35
N LEU A 206 -0.26 -7.37 10.02
CA LEU A 206 -1.64 -6.96 10.34
C LEU A 206 -1.70 -5.75 11.26
N VAL A 207 -0.73 -5.58 12.15
CA VAL A 207 -0.61 -4.44 13.07
C VAL A 207 -0.01 -3.22 12.38
N THR A 208 1.10 -3.41 11.65
CA THR A 208 1.91 -2.32 11.09
C THR A 208 1.48 -1.89 9.68
N GLY A 209 0.76 -2.78 8.96
CA GLY A 209 0.43 -2.56 7.56
C GLY A 209 1.65 -2.49 6.63
N GLY A 210 2.82 -2.94 7.08
CA GLY A 210 4.07 -2.79 6.35
C GLY A 210 4.57 -1.35 6.26
N LEU A 211 4.16 -0.47 7.17
CA LEU A 211 4.64 0.91 7.24
C LEU A 211 6.04 0.97 7.86
N PRO A 212 7.09 1.38 7.10
CA PRO A 212 8.46 1.40 7.63
C PRO A 212 8.60 2.14 8.96
N LEU A 213 7.98 3.32 9.10
CA LEU A 213 8.05 4.11 10.32
C LEU A 213 7.52 3.38 11.57
N VAL A 214 6.52 2.51 11.40
CA VAL A 214 5.95 1.71 12.50
C VAL A 214 6.82 0.49 12.78
N LEU A 215 7.42 -0.07 11.72
CA LEU A 215 8.34 -1.21 11.83
C LEU A 215 9.68 -0.81 12.47
N ASP A 216 10.15 0.41 12.23
CA ASP A 216 11.41 0.92 12.83
C ASP A 216 11.35 0.99 14.37
N GLU A 217 10.14 1.10 14.95
CA GLU A 217 9.95 1.06 16.41
C GLU A 217 9.81 -0.38 16.96
N TRP A 218 9.73 -1.39 16.09
CA TRP A 218 9.54 -2.78 16.51
C TRP A 218 10.88 -3.41 16.88
N PRO A 219 11.08 -3.87 18.13
CA PRO A 219 12.34 -4.49 18.51
C PRO A 219 12.57 -5.82 17.78
N ASP A 220 13.76 -6.03 17.26
CA ASP A 220 14.13 -7.22 16.49
C ASP A 220 13.79 -8.51 17.26
N GLY A 221 13.10 -9.43 16.58
CA GLY A 221 12.73 -10.73 17.13
C GLY A 221 11.69 -10.71 18.25
N SER A 222 11.15 -9.54 18.62
CA SER A 222 10.12 -9.46 19.65
C SER A 222 8.74 -9.86 19.13
N GLY A 223 7.92 -10.44 20.01
CA GLY A 223 6.55 -10.82 19.71
C GLY A 223 5.60 -9.63 19.57
N VAL A 224 4.47 -9.83 18.93
CA VAL A 224 3.45 -8.78 18.70
C VAL A 224 2.98 -8.12 19.99
N PHE A 225 2.86 -8.87 21.08
CA PHE A 225 2.38 -8.32 22.35
C PHE A 225 3.45 -7.61 23.17
N ASP A 226 4.74 -7.91 22.94
CA ASP A 226 5.84 -7.18 23.52
C ASP A 226 5.91 -5.79 22.88
N TYR A 227 5.91 -5.72 21.56
CA TYR A 227 5.83 -4.46 20.83
C TYR A 227 4.59 -3.63 21.21
N LEU A 228 3.40 -4.24 21.22
CA LEU A 228 2.17 -3.52 21.58
C LEU A 228 2.17 -2.99 23.00
N SER A 229 2.81 -3.71 23.95
CA SER A 229 2.95 -3.25 25.34
C SER A 229 3.72 -1.94 25.41
N ASP A 230 4.81 -1.83 24.68
CA ASP A 230 5.62 -0.62 24.62
C ASP A 230 4.92 0.50 23.86
N ALA A 231 4.39 0.19 22.68
CA ALA A 231 3.75 1.17 21.80
C ALA A 231 2.51 1.84 22.43
N VAL A 232 1.68 1.13 23.20
CA VAL A 232 0.49 1.74 23.84
C VAL A 232 0.81 2.51 25.13
N THR A 233 2.03 2.43 25.62
CA THR A 233 2.50 3.24 26.78
C THR A 233 3.18 4.52 26.36
N ASP A 234 3.59 4.64 25.09
CA ASP A 234 4.20 5.84 24.51
C ASP A 234 3.20 6.59 23.60
N PRO A 235 2.65 7.74 24.04
CA PRO A 235 1.73 8.54 23.23
C PRO A 235 2.34 9.06 21.93
N THR A 236 3.68 9.04 21.80
CA THR A 236 4.39 9.50 20.60
C THR A 236 4.69 8.38 19.61
N SER A 237 4.38 7.14 19.96
CA SER A 237 4.62 5.96 19.12
C SER A 237 4.06 6.13 17.72
N ALA A 238 4.84 5.76 16.72
CA ALA A 238 4.42 5.77 15.32
C ALA A 238 3.15 4.94 15.07
N LEU A 239 2.96 3.86 15.83
CA LEU A 239 1.76 3.04 15.79
C LEU A 239 0.49 3.87 16.06
N LEU A 240 0.51 4.72 17.08
CA LEU A 240 -0.61 5.57 17.48
C LEU A 240 -0.80 6.74 16.51
N VAL A 241 0.28 7.46 16.29
CA VAL A 241 0.27 8.74 15.54
C VAL A 241 0.02 8.54 14.04
N SER A 242 0.42 7.41 13.45
CA SER A 242 0.26 7.18 12.01
C SER A 242 -1.20 7.02 11.60
N GLY A 243 -2.00 6.30 12.39
CA GLY A 243 -3.43 6.13 12.10
C GLY A 243 -4.21 7.44 12.22
N GLU A 244 -3.95 8.21 13.29
CA GLU A 244 -4.59 9.51 13.47
C GLU A 244 -4.25 10.50 12.35
N ARG A 245 -2.97 10.60 11.99
CA ARG A 245 -2.51 11.47 10.89
C ARG A 245 -3.05 11.02 9.53
N ALA A 246 -3.17 9.71 9.30
CA ALA A 246 -3.80 9.19 8.09
C ALA A 246 -5.27 9.62 8.00
N MET A 247 -6.01 9.54 9.10
CA MET A 247 -7.40 9.98 9.16
C MET A 247 -7.53 11.50 8.99
N ALA A 248 -6.68 12.29 9.66
CA ALA A 248 -6.71 13.74 9.61
C ALA A 248 -6.34 14.31 8.23
N ALA A 249 -5.41 13.65 7.53
CA ALA A 249 -4.98 14.04 6.18
C ALA A 249 -6.10 13.87 5.14
N GLU A 250 -6.98 12.90 5.33
CA GLU A 250 -8.02 12.55 4.35
C GLU A 250 -9.37 13.21 4.67
N PHE A 251 -9.67 13.42 5.95
CA PHE A 251 -10.99 13.92 6.37
C PHE A 251 -10.90 14.87 7.55
N PRO A 252 -11.60 16.01 7.50
CA PRO A 252 -11.77 16.86 8.68
C PRO A 252 -12.54 16.11 9.79
N PRO A 253 -12.36 16.49 11.06
CA PRO A 253 -13.17 15.98 12.17
C PRO A 253 -14.66 16.16 11.88
N GLY A 254 -15.47 15.12 12.16
CA GLY A 254 -16.91 15.14 11.93
C GLY A 254 -17.35 14.84 10.49
N ALA A 255 -16.44 14.65 9.54
CA ALA A 255 -16.81 14.25 8.19
C ALA A 255 -17.56 12.91 8.18
N MET A 256 -18.67 12.83 7.46
CA MET A 256 -19.48 11.60 7.33
C MET A 256 -18.66 10.39 6.86
N ALA A 257 -17.74 10.59 5.92
CA ALA A 257 -16.86 9.52 5.44
C ALA A 257 -15.98 8.96 6.56
N ARG A 258 -15.52 9.79 7.52
CA ARG A 258 -14.76 9.34 8.70
C ARG A 258 -15.63 8.48 9.62
N GLN A 259 -16.91 8.84 9.84
CA GLN A 259 -17.83 8.03 10.63
C GLN A 259 -18.11 6.66 10.00
N VAL A 260 -18.32 6.63 8.68
CA VAL A 260 -18.51 5.39 7.91
C VAL A 260 -17.25 4.51 7.96
N LEU A 261 -16.08 5.09 7.78
CA LEU A 261 -14.81 4.37 7.86
C LEU A 261 -14.57 3.79 9.26
N THR A 262 -14.91 4.53 10.33
CA THR A 262 -14.83 4.05 11.71
C THR A 262 -15.79 2.88 11.94
N ALA A 263 -17.02 2.93 11.42
CA ALA A 263 -17.98 1.84 11.53
C ALA A 263 -17.47 0.56 10.84
N ILE A 264 -16.85 0.68 9.65
CA ILE A 264 -16.24 -0.46 8.96
C ILE A 264 -15.03 -0.99 9.76
N GLY A 265 -14.20 -0.10 10.29
CA GLY A 265 -13.02 -0.43 11.09
C GLY A 265 -13.36 -1.15 12.39
N SER A 266 -14.49 -0.85 13.03
CA SER A 266 -14.99 -1.54 14.21
C SER A 266 -15.58 -2.93 13.91
N GLY A 267 -15.65 -3.35 12.63
CA GLY A 267 -16.01 -4.70 12.23
C GLY A 267 -17.30 -4.83 11.44
N GLU A 268 -18.02 -3.74 11.19
CA GLU A 268 -19.25 -3.78 10.38
C GLU A 268 -18.92 -3.96 8.91
N ARG A 269 -19.55 -4.93 8.26
CA ARG A 269 -19.20 -5.32 6.89
C ARG A 269 -20.32 -5.11 5.88
N SER A 270 -21.57 -5.11 6.30
CA SER A 270 -22.70 -4.98 5.39
C SER A 270 -23.24 -3.56 5.35
N PHE A 271 -23.78 -3.16 4.22
CA PHE A 271 -24.28 -1.80 3.99
C PHE A 271 -25.23 -1.32 5.11
N SER A 272 -26.21 -2.14 5.48
CA SER A 272 -27.20 -1.77 6.48
C SER A 272 -26.63 -1.64 7.90
N LEU A 273 -25.68 -2.52 8.27
CA LEU A 273 -25.02 -2.49 9.58
C LEU A 273 -24.09 -1.28 9.68
N ILE A 274 -23.29 -1.00 8.62
CA ILE A 274 -22.44 0.19 8.54
C ILE A 274 -23.28 1.47 8.72
N GLY A 275 -24.38 1.60 7.98
CA GLY A 275 -25.24 2.77 8.08
C GLY A 275 -25.80 2.99 9.48
N ARG A 276 -26.17 1.91 10.17
CA ARG A 276 -26.65 1.94 11.56
C ARG A 276 -25.54 2.36 12.53
N ALA A 277 -24.36 1.72 12.43
CA ALA A 277 -23.21 2.01 13.29
C ALA A 277 -22.64 3.44 13.08
N ALA A 278 -22.74 3.97 11.86
CA ALA A 278 -22.33 5.32 11.51
C ALA A 278 -23.37 6.39 11.90
N GLY A 279 -24.27 6.11 12.84
CA GLY A 279 -25.26 7.08 13.36
C GLY A 279 -26.61 7.05 12.65
N GLY A 280 -27.00 5.95 11.99
CA GLY A 280 -28.29 5.83 11.31
C GLY A 280 -28.38 6.61 9.99
N LEU A 281 -27.30 6.63 9.22
CA LEU A 281 -27.23 7.43 8.01
C LEU A 281 -28.28 7.05 6.96
N PRO A 282 -28.90 8.03 6.27
CA PRO A 282 -29.73 7.78 5.11
C PRO A 282 -28.95 7.03 4.01
N GLN A 283 -29.61 6.15 3.25
CA GLN A 283 -28.97 5.34 2.21
C GLN A 283 -28.17 6.15 1.19
N ALA A 284 -28.73 7.28 0.73
CA ALA A 284 -28.06 8.15 -0.25
C ALA A 284 -26.76 8.76 0.31
N SER A 285 -26.74 9.11 1.59
CA SER A 285 -25.57 9.66 2.28
C SER A 285 -24.51 8.61 2.51
N LEU A 286 -24.92 7.40 2.93
CA LEU A 286 -24.02 6.26 3.09
C LEU A 286 -23.38 5.86 1.76
N ASN A 287 -24.16 5.78 0.67
CA ASN A 287 -23.63 5.50 -0.66
C ASN A 287 -22.56 6.51 -1.08
N ARG A 288 -22.82 7.81 -0.92
CA ARG A 288 -21.84 8.85 -1.26
C ARG A 288 -20.55 8.71 -0.45
N ALA A 289 -20.67 8.44 0.85
CA ALA A 289 -19.50 8.22 1.70
C ALA A 289 -18.70 6.98 1.29
N LEU A 290 -19.38 5.86 1.00
CA LEU A 290 -18.74 4.63 0.51
C LEU A 290 -18.05 4.84 -0.83
N HIS A 291 -18.70 5.50 -1.80
CA HIS A 291 -18.06 5.83 -3.09
C HIS A 291 -16.82 6.69 -2.92
N LEU A 292 -16.85 7.69 -2.04
CA LEU A 292 -15.69 8.51 -1.74
C LEU A 292 -14.55 7.67 -1.12
N LEU A 293 -14.86 6.81 -0.15
CA LEU A 293 -13.87 5.96 0.52
C LEU A 293 -13.26 4.92 -0.42
N ILE A 294 -14.05 4.34 -1.32
CA ILE A 294 -13.59 3.41 -2.35
C ILE A 294 -12.73 4.15 -3.38
N GLY A 295 -13.15 5.32 -3.86
CA GLY A 295 -12.37 6.15 -4.76
C GLY A 295 -11.01 6.57 -4.18
N LYS A 296 -10.96 6.82 -2.86
CA LYS A 296 -9.72 7.08 -2.12
C LYS A 296 -8.93 5.81 -1.76
N ARG A 297 -9.39 4.64 -2.15
CA ARG A 297 -8.78 3.33 -1.83
C ARG A 297 -8.59 3.07 -0.32
N MET A 298 -9.43 3.66 0.51
CA MET A 298 -9.44 3.42 1.96
C MET A 298 -10.35 2.25 2.34
N VAL A 299 -11.36 1.98 1.51
CA VAL A 299 -12.30 0.88 1.67
C VAL A 299 -12.32 0.07 0.38
N GLU A 300 -12.34 -1.23 0.52
CA GLU A 300 -12.61 -2.19 -0.55
C GLU A 300 -14.05 -2.69 -0.44
N SER A 301 -14.71 -2.79 -1.60
CA SER A 301 -16.00 -3.46 -1.74
C SER A 301 -15.80 -4.80 -2.42
N ILE A 302 -16.13 -5.86 -1.74
CA ILE A 302 -16.02 -7.23 -2.23
C ILE A 302 -17.40 -7.87 -2.38
N VAL A 303 -17.56 -8.70 -3.38
CA VAL A 303 -18.77 -9.48 -3.63
C VAL A 303 -18.46 -10.98 -3.62
N PRO A 304 -19.44 -11.84 -3.32
CA PRO A 304 -19.22 -13.29 -3.35
C PRO A 304 -18.75 -13.78 -4.72
N LEU A 305 -17.75 -14.65 -4.74
CA LEU A 305 -17.25 -15.31 -5.94
C LEU A 305 -17.97 -16.66 -6.14
N SER A 306 -18.71 -16.79 -7.23
CA SER A 306 -19.39 -18.03 -7.63
C SER A 306 -19.78 -17.97 -9.10
N THR A 307 -20.42 -19.03 -9.61
CA THR A 307 -20.96 -19.03 -10.99
C THR A 307 -22.30 -18.27 -11.10
N ARG A 308 -22.81 -17.72 -10.02
CA ARG A 308 -24.03 -16.89 -10.02
C ARG A 308 -23.73 -15.48 -9.55
N PRO A 309 -24.32 -14.45 -10.17
CA PRO A 309 -24.15 -13.08 -9.72
C PRO A 309 -24.76 -12.89 -8.32
N SER A 310 -24.10 -12.08 -7.49
CA SER A 310 -24.58 -11.70 -6.16
C SER A 310 -24.51 -10.18 -5.97
N LYS A 311 -25.46 -9.65 -5.18
CA LYS A 311 -25.48 -8.24 -4.75
C LYS A 311 -25.06 -8.06 -3.30
N GLU A 312 -24.69 -9.14 -2.62
CA GLU A 312 -24.32 -9.15 -1.19
C GLU A 312 -22.89 -8.61 -1.01
N ALA A 313 -22.71 -7.31 -1.24
CA ALA A 313 -21.41 -6.66 -1.06
C ALA A 313 -21.04 -6.58 0.42
N ARG A 314 -19.75 -6.79 0.69
CA ARG A 314 -19.10 -6.49 1.97
C ARG A 314 -18.06 -5.44 1.80
N TYR A 315 -17.86 -4.63 2.82
CA TYR A 315 -16.90 -3.53 2.85
C TYR A 315 -15.85 -3.81 3.92
N LEU A 316 -14.59 -3.51 3.61
CA LEU A 316 -13.48 -3.67 4.53
C LEU A 316 -12.49 -2.51 4.40
N VAL A 317 -11.82 -2.16 5.49
CA VAL A 317 -10.73 -1.18 5.45
C VAL A 317 -9.56 -1.82 4.70
N ALA A 318 -9.11 -1.15 3.62
CA ALA A 318 -8.08 -1.68 2.73
C ALA A 318 -6.70 -1.78 3.38
N ASP A 319 -6.36 -0.82 4.24
CA ASP A 319 -5.07 -0.72 4.93
C ASP A 319 -5.08 -1.55 6.22
N PRO A 320 -4.18 -2.56 6.40
CA PRO A 320 -4.15 -3.38 7.61
C PRO A 320 -3.86 -2.58 8.88
N HIS A 321 -2.89 -1.63 8.83
CA HIS A 321 -2.61 -0.78 9.99
C HIS A 321 -3.81 0.08 10.39
N LEU A 322 -4.44 0.74 9.41
CA LEU A 322 -5.63 1.55 9.68
C LEU A 322 -6.79 0.69 10.22
N ARG A 323 -6.93 -0.55 9.74
CA ARG A 323 -7.91 -1.51 10.27
C ARG A 323 -7.64 -1.83 11.73
N PHE A 324 -6.38 -2.13 12.10
CA PHE A 324 -5.97 -2.35 13.47
C PHE A 324 -6.21 -1.11 14.35
N TRP A 325 -5.78 0.04 13.87
CA TRP A 325 -5.93 1.31 14.57
C TRP A 325 -7.39 1.66 14.85
N LEU A 326 -8.27 1.55 13.85
CA LEU A 326 -9.72 1.80 14.01
C LEU A 326 -10.41 0.82 14.93
N SER A 327 -9.92 -0.43 14.98
CA SER A 327 -10.49 -1.46 15.87
C SER A 327 -10.10 -1.26 17.34
N PHE A 328 -8.86 -0.86 17.62
CA PHE A 328 -8.29 -0.95 18.96
C PHE A 328 -7.72 0.35 19.52
N LEU A 329 -7.12 1.18 18.69
CA LEU A 329 -6.36 2.34 19.17
C LEU A 329 -7.18 3.63 19.10
N GLY A 330 -7.72 3.96 17.94
CA GLY A 330 -8.45 5.19 17.72
C GLY A 330 -9.63 5.44 18.69
N PRO A 331 -10.46 4.42 19.01
CA PRO A 331 -11.53 4.56 19.99
C PRO A 331 -11.04 4.79 21.43
N HIS A 332 -9.76 4.49 21.71
CA HIS A 332 -9.19 4.48 23.06
C HIS A 332 -8.02 5.45 23.27
N LEU A 333 -7.79 6.38 22.34
CA LEU A 333 -6.67 7.34 22.43
C LEU A 333 -6.68 8.11 23.76
N VAL A 334 -7.85 8.55 24.22
CA VAL A 334 -7.98 9.28 25.50
C VAL A 334 -7.53 8.45 26.70
N GLU A 335 -7.74 7.13 26.67
CA GLU A 335 -7.25 6.23 27.74
C GLU A 335 -5.73 6.13 27.68
N ILE A 336 -5.15 5.99 26.49
CA ILE A 336 -3.71 5.94 26.26
C ILE A 336 -3.04 7.24 26.73
N GLU A 337 -3.57 8.39 26.33
CA GLU A 337 -3.05 9.71 26.76
C GLU A 337 -3.08 9.92 28.25
N ARG A 338 -4.01 9.27 28.96
CA ARG A 338 -4.10 9.26 30.43
C ARG A 338 -3.20 8.20 31.10
N GLY A 339 -2.33 7.55 30.35
CA GLY A 339 -1.41 6.51 30.85
C GLY A 339 -2.08 5.16 31.12
N ARG A 340 -3.25 4.88 30.52
CA ARG A 340 -3.98 3.62 30.71
C ARG A 340 -3.91 2.73 29.47
N GLY A 341 -2.76 2.72 28.79
CA GLY A 341 -2.46 1.79 27.70
C GLY A 341 -2.60 0.32 28.10
N ASP A 342 -2.40 0.01 29.40
CA ASP A 342 -2.62 -1.32 29.99
C ASP A 342 -4.03 -1.88 29.72
N LEU A 343 -5.06 -1.04 29.81
CA LEU A 343 -6.44 -1.44 29.54
C LEU A 343 -6.67 -1.71 28.05
N VAL A 344 -6.06 -0.91 27.21
CA VAL A 344 -6.14 -1.10 25.76
C VAL A 344 -5.45 -2.39 25.36
N LEU A 345 -4.27 -2.67 25.87
CA LEU A 345 -3.54 -3.93 25.65
C LEU A 345 -4.37 -5.15 26.08
N GLN A 346 -5.03 -5.08 27.24
CA GLN A 346 -5.93 -6.16 27.69
C GLN A 346 -7.07 -6.42 26.69
N ARG A 347 -7.71 -5.36 26.15
CA ARG A 347 -8.77 -5.49 25.15
C ARG A 347 -8.24 -6.12 23.85
N ILE A 348 -7.05 -5.71 23.42
CA ILE A 348 -6.40 -6.31 22.25
C ILE A 348 -6.18 -7.80 22.50
N ARG A 349 -5.57 -8.19 23.63
CA ARG A 349 -5.32 -9.61 23.97
C ARG A 349 -6.59 -10.44 23.98
N HIS A 350 -7.67 -9.91 24.57
CA HIS A 350 -8.96 -10.60 24.67
C HIS A 350 -9.59 -10.84 23.28
N SER A 351 -9.49 -9.88 22.36
CA SER A 351 -10.14 -9.92 21.07
C SER A 351 -9.24 -10.41 19.93
N TRP A 352 -7.95 -10.58 20.20
CA TRP A 352 -6.90 -10.80 19.19
C TRP A 352 -7.20 -11.97 18.26
N THR A 353 -7.48 -13.15 18.79
CA THR A 353 -7.70 -14.35 17.99
C THR A 353 -8.87 -14.19 17.03
N ALA A 354 -9.98 -13.61 17.48
CA ALA A 354 -11.16 -13.39 16.66
C ALA A 354 -10.95 -12.29 15.61
N TRP A 355 -10.28 -11.20 16.00
CA TRP A 355 -9.97 -10.10 15.08
C TRP A 355 -8.96 -10.54 14.02
N ARG A 356 -7.85 -11.15 14.45
CA ARG A 356 -6.78 -11.64 13.57
C ARG A 356 -7.30 -12.63 12.54
N GLY A 357 -8.16 -13.58 12.96
CA GLY A 357 -8.76 -14.56 12.05
C GLY A 357 -9.50 -13.91 10.88
N ARG A 358 -10.16 -12.77 11.11
CA ARG A 358 -10.84 -12.00 10.05
C ARG A 358 -9.90 -11.05 9.31
N ALA A 359 -8.94 -10.48 10.02
CA ALA A 359 -7.99 -9.53 9.44
C ALA A 359 -7.03 -10.19 8.44
N ILE A 360 -6.69 -11.46 8.65
CA ILE A 360 -5.78 -12.20 7.77
C ILE A 360 -6.41 -12.64 6.44
N GLU A 361 -7.75 -12.80 6.37
CA GLU A 361 -8.43 -13.32 5.18
C GLU A 361 -8.05 -12.58 3.87
N PRO A 362 -8.11 -11.23 3.79
CA PRO A 362 -7.73 -10.54 2.57
C PRO A 362 -6.24 -10.71 2.23
N VAL A 363 -5.38 -10.77 3.26
CA VAL A 363 -3.93 -10.97 3.05
C VAL A 363 -3.64 -12.36 2.51
N VAL A 364 -4.33 -13.38 3.01
CA VAL A 364 -4.26 -14.75 2.49
C VAL A 364 -4.77 -14.83 1.05
N ARG A 365 -5.91 -14.20 0.73
CA ARG A 365 -6.43 -14.20 -0.64
C ARG A 365 -5.48 -13.51 -1.61
N GLU A 366 -4.86 -12.41 -1.21
CA GLU A 366 -3.84 -11.72 -2.00
C GLU A 366 -2.59 -12.59 -2.18
N ALA A 367 -2.13 -13.26 -1.12
CA ALA A 367 -1.03 -14.23 -1.22
C ALA A 367 -1.35 -15.34 -2.21
N LEU A 368 -2.49 -16.00 -2.06
CA LEU A 368 -2.93 -17.08 -2.95
C LEU A 368 -2.98 -16.64 -4.41
N PHE A 369 -3.47 -15.43 -4.68
CA PHE A 369 -3.51 -14.89 -6.04
C PHE A 369 -2.12 -14.68 -6.64
N ARG A 370 -1.11 -14.39 -5.82
CA ARG A 370 0.28 -14.13 -6.21
C ARG A 370 1.15 -15.37 -6.25
N LEU A 371 0.73 -16.48 -5.65
CA LEU A 371 1.54 -17.69 -5.59
C LEU A 371 1.95 -18.15 -6.99
N PRO A 372 3.17 -18.73 -7.17
CA PRO A 372 3.60 -19.30 -8.42
C PRO A 372 2.67 -20.41 -8.91
N ALA A 373 2.76 -20.70 -10.21
CA ALA A 373 2.04 -21.84 -10.79
C ALA A 373 2.37 -23.15 -10.06
N GLY A 374 1.36 -23.98 -9.83
CA GLY A 374 1.47 -25.26 -9.12
C GLY A 374 0.96 -25.26 -7.68
N PHE A 375 0.82 -24.10 -7.04
CA PHE A 375 0.19 -24.00 -5.72
C PHE A 375 -1.34 -24.08 -5.78
N LEU A 376 -1.93 -23.46 -6.81
CA LEU A 376 -3.37 -23.52 -7.06
C LEU A 376 -3.68 -24.37 -8.28
N PRO A 377 -4.90 -24.92 -8.40
CA PRO A 377 -5.32 -25.67 -9.57
C PRO A 377 -5.17 -24.87 -10.87
N GLU A 378 -4.84 -25.56 -11.94
CA GLU A 378 -4.73 -24.98 -13.28
C GLU A 378 -6.03 -24.28 -13.69
N GLY A 379 -5.91 -23.17 -14.41
CA GLY A 379 -7.06 -22.35 -14.82
C GLY A 379 -7.55 -21.38 -13.75
N THR A 380 -6.90 -21.29 -12.59
CA THR A 380 -7.23 -20.27 -11.58
C THR A 380 -6.79 -18.89 -12.04
N GLY A 381 -7.76 -17.99 -12.27
CA GLY A 381 -7.56 -16.58 -12.62
C GLY A 381 -8.09 -15.60 -11.58
N ALA A 382 -8.77 -16.10 -10.53
CA ALA A 382 -9.32 -15.27 -9.46
C ALA A 382 -9.35 -16.02 -8.13
N VAL A 383 -9.18 -15.26 -7.05
CA VAL A 383 -9.30 -15.72 -5.66
C VAL A 383 -10.24 -14.79 -4.91
N GLY A 384 -11.23 -15.33 -4.21
CA GLY A 384 -12.22 -14.58 -3.46
C GLY A 384 -12.76 -15.39 -2.29
N GLY A 385 -13.89 -14.95 -1.76
CA GLY A 385 -14.69 -15.71 -0.79
C GLY A 385 -16.12 -15.83 -1.26
N TYR A 386 -16.90 -16.63 -0.58
CA TYR A 386 -18.34 -16.78 -0.85
C TYR A 386 -19.15 -16.68 0.43
N TRP A 387 -20.27 -15.98 0.37
CA TRP A 387 -21.24 -15.85 1.46
C TRP A 387 -22.63 -15.59 0.93
N THR A 388 -23.60 -15.97 1.70
CA THR A 388 -25.02 -15.66 1.49
C THR A 388 -25.44 -14.48 2.38
N ARG A 389 -26.65 -14.02 2.22
CA ARG A 389 -27.22 -12.96 3.07
C ARG A 389 -27.29 -13.36 4.55
N THR A 390 -27.44 -14.65 4.84
CA THR A 390 -27.50 -15.21 6.19
C THR A 390 -26.15 -15.61 6.75
N ASN A 391 -25.07 -15.47 5.96
CA ASN A 391 -23.71 -15.97 6.26
C ASN A 391 -23.65 -17.51 6.45
N ASP A 392 -24.59 -18.23 5.87
CA ASP A 392 -24.59 -19.68 5.82
C ASP A 392 -25.03 -20.16 4.42
N PRO A 393 -24.12 -20.73 3.62
CA PRO A 393 -22.70 -20.92 3.90
C PRO A 393 -21.86 -19.63 3.81
N GLU A 394 -20.76 -19.61 4.58
CA GLU A 394 -19.64 -18.67 4.43
C GLU A 394 -18.36 -19.47 4.16
N ILE A 395 -17.67 -19.15 3.05
CA ILE A 395 -16.48 -19.84 2.57
C ILE A 395 -15.35 -18.83 2.45
N ASP A 396 -14.25 -19.07 3.16
CA ASP A 396 -13.14 -18.13 3.25
C ASP A 396 -12.38 -17.98 1.93
N ILE A 397 -12.22 -19.09 1.18
CA ILE A 397 -11.47 -19.15 -0.08
C ILE A 397 -12.31 -19.82 -1.14
N VAL A 398 -12.52 -19.13 -2.24
CA VAL A 398 -13.02 -19.68 -3.51
C VAL A 398 -12.04 -19.28 -4.59
N THR A 399 -11.51 -20.24 -5.34
CA THR A 399 -10.71 -19.98 -6.52
C THR A 399 -11.51 -20.30 -7.78
N ALA A 400 -11.34 -19.51 -8.82
CA ALA A 400 -12.12 -19.60 -10.04
C ALA A 400 -11.33 -19.11 -11.26
N ASP A 401 -11.86 -19.35 -12.45
CA ASP A 401 -11.28 -18.87 -13.71
C ASP A 401 -11.30 -17.33 -13.81
N ARG A 402 -12.30 -16.68 -13.22
CA ARG A 402 -12.49 -15.22 -13.22
C ARG A 402 -13.42 -14.75 -12.10
N ALA A 403 -13.41 -13.45 -11.81
CA ALA A 403 -14.28 -12.78 -10.84
C ALA A 403 -15.07 -11.64 -11.51
N PRO A 404 -16.20 -11.19 -10.90
CA PRO A 404 -16.88 -11.77 -9.73
C PRO A 404 -17.80 -12.94 -10.07
N VAL A 405 -18.17 -13.15 -11.34
CA VAL A 405 -19.02 -14.24 -11.82
C VAL A 405 -18.14 -15.19 -12.63
N ALA A 406 -17.87 -16.35 -12.06
CA ALA A 406 -17.03 -17.39 -12.62
C ALA A 406 -17.76 -18.21 -13.68
N THR A 407 -17.00 -18.84 -14.58
CA THR A 407 -17.50 -19.94 -15.43
C THR A 407 -17.23 -21.28 -14.76
N ALA A 408 -16.09 -21.38 -14.07
CA ALA A 408 -15.68 -22.61 -13.37
C ALA A 408 -15.06 -22.28 -12.00
N ILE A 409 -15.41 -23.05 -10.99
CA ILE A 409 -14.78 -23.04 -9.66
C ILE A 409 -13.62 -24.04 -9.70
N THR A 410 -12.42 -23.58 -9.38
CA THR A 410 -11.20 -24.40 -9.44
C THR A 410 -10.84 -25.05 -8.11
N ALA A 411 -11.11 -24.37 -6.98
CA ALA A 411 -11.03 -24.97 -5.63
C ALA A 411 -11.88 -24.20 -4.61
N VAL A 412 -12.09 -24.83 -3.45
CA VAL A 412 -12.80 -24.27 -2.29
C VAL A 412 -11.93 -24.46 -1.05
N GLY A 413 -11.82 -23.46 -0.18
CA GLY A 413 -10.95 -23.56 0.99
C GLY A 413 -11.43 -22.82 2.22
N SER A 414 -10.76 -23.12 3.34
CA SER A 414 -10.97 -22.45 4.61
C SER A 414 -9.65 -21.96 5.20
N ILE A 415 -9.72 -20.89 5.99
CA ILE A 415 -8.58 -20.29 6.68
C ILE A 415 -8.69 -20.56 8.17
N LYS A 416 -7.65 -21.18 8.75
CA LYS A 416 -7.52 -21.47 10.18
C LYS A 416 -6.25 -20.84 10.74
N TRP A 417 -6.36 -19.60 11.17
CA TRP A 417 -5.21 -18.83 11.68
C TRP A 417 -5.13 -18.88 13.20
N LEU A 418 -5.05 -20.13 13.74
CA LEU A 418 -4.98 -20.43 15.17
C LEU A 418 -3.59 -20.96 15.54
N GLU A 419 -3.06 -20.57 16.72
CA GLU A 419 -1.70 -20.90 17.13
C GLU A 419 -1.51 -22.37 17.48
N SER A 420 -2.48 -22.96 18.16
CA SER A 420 -2.37 -24.31 18.75
C SER A 420 -3.39 -25.32 18.21
N ARG A 421 -4.18 -24.94 17.22
CA ARG A 421 -5.19 -25.82 16.66
C ARG A 421 -5.06 -25.91 15.13
N PRO A 422 -4.58 -27.06 14.63
CA PRO A 422 -4.52 -27.31 13.20
C PRO A 422 -5.92 -27.41 12.58
N PHE A 423 -5.97 -27.36 11.24
CA PHE A 423 -7.19 -27.71 10.49
C PHE A 423 -7.57 -29.17 10.76
N ASP A 424 -8.73 -29.42 11.30
CA ASP A 424 -9.17 -30.71 11.80
C ASP A 424 -10.36 -31.32 11.02
N GLY A 425 -10.80 -32.54 11.41
CA GLY A 425 -11.92 -33.23 10.79
C GLY A 425 -13.26 -32.49 10.87
N ARG A 426 -13.47 -31.63 11.87
CA ARG A 426 -14.69 -30.81 11.97
C ARG A 426 -14.64 -29.69 10.94
N ASP A 427 -13.47 -29.10 10.75
CA ASP A 427 -13.24 -28.05 9.75
C ASP A 427 -13.42 -28.62 8.35
N LEU A 428 -12.89 -29.84 8.09
CA LEU A 428 -13.07 -30.54 6.82
C LEU A 428 -14.55 -30.85 6.53
N ASN A 429 -15.27 -31.41 7.50
CA ASN A 429 -16.69 -31.72 7.32
C ASN A 429 -17.52 -30.45 7.03
N ARG A 430 -17.23 -29.35 7.72
CA ARG A 430 -17.88 -28.06 7.44
C ARG A 430 -17.56 -27.57 6.03
N LEU A 431 -16.30 -27.65 5.60
CA LEU A 431 -15.87 -27.24 4.26
C LEU A 431 -16.57 -28.07 3.16
N LEU A 432 -16.71 -29.39 3.37
CA LEU A 432 -17.44 -30.28 2.45
C LEU A 432 -18.92 -29.90 2.32
N LEU A 433 -19.58 -29.59 3.46
CA LEU A 433 -20.97 -29.14 3.47
C LEU A 433 -21.14 -27.80 2.74
N HIS A 434 -20.22 -26.85 2.96
CA HIS A 434 -20.26 -25.57 2.30
C HIS A 434 -19.93 -25.68 0.80
N ARG A 435 -18.99 -26.56 0.39
CA ARG A 435 -18.71 -26.84 -1.01
C ARG A 435 -19.95 -27.31 -1.76
N ALA A 436 -20.73 -28.20 -1.18
CA ALA A 436 -21.96 -28.71 -1.78
C ALA A 436 -23.03 -27.62 -2.01
N GLN A 437 -22.96 -26.49 -1.29
CA GLN A 437 -23.88 -25.37 -1.41
C GLN A 437 -23.35 -24.23 -2.31
N LEU A 438 -22.06 -24.27 -2.71
CA LEU A 438 -21.46 -23.24 -3.57
C LEU A 438 -21.91 -23.44 -5.04
N PRO A 439 -22.57 -22.46 -5.65
CA PRO A 439 -22.92 -22.54 -7.07
C PRO A 439 -21.67 -22.71 -7.95
N GLY A 440 -21.65 -23.78 -8.75
CA GLY A 440 -20.55 -24.12 -9.66
C GLY A 440 -19.49 -25.04 -9.07
N ALA A 441 -19.54 -25.37 -7.78
CA ALA A 441 -18.71 -26.41 -7.20
C ALA A 441 -19.37 -27.81 -7.33
N SER A 442 -18.54 -28.84 -7.33
CA SER A 442 -18.94 -30.25 -7.36
C SER A 442 -18.21 -31.04 -6.28
N GLU A 443 -18.57 -32.32 -6.11
CA GLU A 443 -17.87 -33.22 -5.19
C GLU A 443 -16.39 -33.41 -5.55
N ASN A 444 -16.03 -33.22 -6.82
CA ASN A 444 -14.65 -33.30 -7.31
C ASN A 444 -13.87 -31.98 -7.22
N THR A 445 -14.53 -30.87 -6.81
CA THR A 445 -13.85 -29.59 -6.66
C THR A 445 -12.80 -29.69 -5.54
N PRO A 446 -11.49 -29.42 -5.83
CA PRO A 446 -10.41 -29.53 -4.87
C PRO A 446 -10.62 -28.70 -3.62
N LEU A 447 -10.10 -29.19 -2.49
CA LEU A 447 -10.18 -28.53 -1.18
C LEU A 447 -8.81 -27.97 -0.78
N LEU A 448 -8.81 -26.74 -0.29
CA LEU A 448 -7.65 -26.04 0.24
C LEU A 448 -7.81 -25.79 1.74
N ALA A 449 -6.75 -25.97 2.51
CA ALA A 449 -6.69 -25.55 3.90
C ALA A 449 -5.51 -24.58 4.08
N VAL A 450 -5.78 -23.31 4.38
CA VAL A 450 -4.75 -22.38 4.82
C VAL A 450 -4.72 -22.41 6.34
N SER A 451 -3.61 -22.89 6.90
CA SER A 451 -3.51 -23.07 8.35
C SER A 451 -2.19 -22.57 8.91
N ARG A 452 -2.27 -21.81 10.03
CA ARG A 452 -1.10 -21.35 10.77
C ARG A 452 -0.31 -22.50 11.41
N SER A 453 -1.02 -23.53 11.88
CA SER A 453 -0.45 -24.63 12.67
C SER A 453 -0.57 -26.02 11.98
N GLY A 454 -0.81 -26.04 10.67
CA GLY A 454 -0.88 -27.26 9.88
C GLY A 454 -2.25 -27.90 9.78
N ALA A 455 -2.32 -29.11 9.27
CA ALA A 455 -3.55 -29.91 9.17
C ALA A 455 -3.35 -31.29 9.81
N GLY A 456 -4.38 -31.76 10.54
CA GLY A 456 -4.43 -33.10 11.13
C GLY A 456 -5.35 -34.06 10.34
N VAL A 457 -5.62 -33.75 9.08
CA VAL A 457 -6.52 -34.56 8.20
C VAL A 457 -5.95 -34.60 6.77
N ASP A 458 -6.31 -35.67 6.06
CA ASP A 458 -6.00 -35.84 4.63
C ASP A 458 -7.14 -35.28 3.76
N GLY A 459 -6.94 -35.21 2.45
CA GLY A 459 -7.95 -34.81 1.47
C GLY A 459 -8.05 -33.29 1.23
N VAL A 460 -7.12 -32.50 1.76
CA VAL A 460 -6.98 -31.07 1.48
C VAL A 460 -5.56 -30.74 1.05
N THR A 461 -5.39 -29.77 0.16
CA THR A 461 -4.09 -29.18 -0.10
C THR A 461 -3.80 -28.16 1.01
N LEU A 462 -2.78 -28.46 1.83
CA LEU A 462 -2.36 -27.59 2.92
C LEU A 462 -1.43 -26.49 2.38
N ILE A 463 -1.69 -25.25 2.80
CA ILE A 463 -0.84 -24.08 2.53
C ILE A 463 -0.53 -23.43 3.88
N GLY A 464 0.75 -23.41 4.25
CA GLY A 464 1.24 -22.82 5.51
C GLY A 464 1.69 -21.37 5.36
N PRO A 465 2.10 -20.75 6.49
CA PRO A 465 2.61 -19.38 6.48
C PRO A 465 3.86 -19.20 5.60
N GLU A 466 4.78 -20.17 5.59
CA GLU A 466 5.99 -20.12 4.74
C GLU A 466 5.64 -20.16 3.25
N ASP A 467 4.67 -21.00 2.87
CA ASP A 467 4.20 -21.06 1.48
C ASP A 467 3.61 -19.71 1.06
N LEU A 468 2.79 -19.10 1.93
CA LEU A 468 2.18 -17.80 1.66
C LEU A 468 3.22 -16.68 1.48
N LEU A 469 4.34 -16.70 2.23
CA LEU A 469 5.39 -15.68 2.07
C LEU A 469 6.06 -15.74 0.69
N THR A 470 6.07 -16.91 0.02
CA THR A 470 6.64 -17.03 -1.33
C THR A 470 5.92 -16.14 -2.36
N ALA A 471 4.69 -15.72 -2.08
CA ALA A 471 3.92 -14.80 -2.90
C ALA A 471 4.59 -13.43 -3.10
N TRP A 472 5.54 -13.05 -2.24
CA TRP A 472 6.24 -11.77 -2.26
C TRP A 472 7.77 -11.89 -2.39
N ARG A 473 8.30 -13.10 -2.53
CA ARG A 473 9.73 -13.38 -2.76
C ARG A 473 10.12 -13.36 -4.23
#